data_9a50da93020cd03fd02e93e4186ace72
#
_entry.id   9a50da93020cd03fd02e93e4186ace72
#
_cell.length_a   1.000
_cell.length_b   1.000
_cell.length_c   1.000
_cell.angle_alpha   90.00
_cell.angle_beta   90.00
_cell.angle_gamma   90.00
#
_symmetry.space_group_name_H-M   'P 1'
#
loop_
_entity.id
_entity.type
_entity.pdbx_description
1 polymer ?
#
loop_
_entity_poly.entity_id
_entity_poly.type
_entity_poly.pdbx_seq_one_letter_code
_entity_poly.pdbx_strand_id
1 'polypeptide(L)'
;MTLSQQLLFLKSNPVVGGSGEVSRRKLTWTTRVQPTPLARDYTVRLILKEGETPDVFVDNPSLTELAGDREIPHVYLNPLRLCLYLPGTGEWHGSKRLDQTIIPWTYLWLFYFEDWLATDDWKGGGEHPSETSEPEGNRHLRRSLARQH
;
A
#
# COMPACT_ATOMS: atom_id res chain seq x y z
N MET A 1 18.44 -1.12 -9.46
CA MET A 1 18.72 -1.40 -8.04
C MET A 1 18.37 -2.85 -7.75
N THR A 2 19.24 -3.54 -7.01
CA THR A 2 19.02 -4.93 -6.66
C THR A 2 18.16 -5.06 -5.41
N LEU A 3 17.60 -6.25 -5.18
CA LEU A 3 16.85 -6.51 -3.93
C LEU A 3 17.74 -6.33 -2.70
N SER A 4 19.00 -6.72 -2.78
CA SER A 4 19.96 -6.55 -1.69
C SER A 4 20.22 -5.09 -1.37
N GLN A 5 20.28 -4.24 -2.39
CA GLN A 5 20.43 -2.80 -2.20
C GLN A 5 19.18 -2.21 -1.56
N GLN A 6 17.99 -2.63 -1.99
CA GLN A 6 16.74 -2.21 -1.34
C GLN A 6 16.73 -2.59 0.14
N LEU A 7 17.12 -3.82 0.44
CA LEU A 7 17.18 -4.29 1.82
C LEU A 7 18.16 -3.46 2.65
N LEU A 8 19.33 -3.15 2.08
CA LEU A 8 20.32 -2.32 2.77
C LEU A 8 19.77 -0.94 3.11
N PHE A 9 19.07 -0.31 2.17
CA PHE A 9 18.46 1.00 2.41
C PHE A 9 17.39 0.92 3.50
N LEU A 10 16.57 -0.11 3.50
CA LEU A 10 15.56 -0.31 4.55
C LEU A 10 16.21 -0.46 5.92
N LYS A 11 17.25 -1.27 6.01
CA LYS A 11 17.97 -1.50 7.27
C LYS A 11 18.73 -0.27 7.76
N SER A 12 19.24 0.53 6.84
CA SER A 12 20.08 1.69 7.17
C SER A 12 19.28 2.95 7.47
N ASN A 13 18.02 2.98 7.11
CA ASN A 13 17.19 4.17 7.32
C ASN A 13 16.72 4.22 8.79
N PRO A 14 17.18 5.21 9.57
CA PRO A 14 16.85 5.24 11.01
C PRO A 14 15.38 5.52 11.29
N VAL A 15 14.64 6.02 10.31
CA VAL A 15 13.20 6.33 10.47
C VAL A 15 12.35 5.10 10.17
N VAL A 16 12.88 4.13 9.45
CA VAL A 16 12.16 2.91 9.08
C VAL A 16 12.50 1.82 10.08
N GLY A 17 11.48 1.35 10.78
CA GLY A 17 11.62 0.20 11.67
C GLY A 17 11.40 -1.10 10.91
N GLY A 18 11.59 -2.21 11.62
CA GLY A 18 11.27 -3.52 11.08
C GLY A 18 12.48 -4.37 10.78
N SER A 19 12.22 -5.48 10.11
CA SER A 19 13.24 -6.45 9.74
C SER A 19 12.82 -7.20 8.49
N GLY A 20 13.80 -7.80 7.82
CA GLY A 20 13.50 -8.58 6.63
C GLY A 20 14.73 -9.24 6.06
N GLU A 21 14.51 -9.88 4.93
CA GLU A 21 15.57 -10.65 4.25
C GLU A 21 15.32 -10.71 2.75
N VAL A 22 16.37 -11.05 2.03
CA VAL A 22 16.27 -11.42 0.61
C VAL A 22 16.57 -12.91 0.52
N SER A 23 15.67 -13.68 -0.05
CA SER A 23 15.79 -15.10 -0.23
C SER A 23 15.06 -15.53 -1.50
N ARG A 24 15.69 -16.33 -2.33
CA ARG A 24 15.08 -16.88 -3.55
C ARG A 24 14.50 -15.79 -4.45
N ARG A 25 15.26 -14.72 -4.69
CA ARG A 25 14.89 -13.59 -5.53
C ARG A 25 13.64 -12.85 -5.03
N LYS A 26 13.44 -12.85 -3.71
CA LYS A 26 12.34 -12.18 -3.08
C LYS A 26 12.83 -11.44 -1.84
N LEU A 27 12.48 -10.17 -1.74
CA LEU A 27 12.67 -9.37 -0.54
C LEU A 27 11.38 -9.38 0.26
N THR A 28 11.50 -9.68 1.56
CA THR A 28 10.37 -9.59 2.49
C THR A 28 10.79 -8.65 3.62
N TRP A 29 9.95 -7.67 3.91
CA TRP A 29 10.17 -6.72 4.99
C TRP A 29 8.92 -6.62 5.83
N THR A 30 9.07 -6.75 7.16
CA THR A 30 7.96 -6.60 8.10
C THR A 30 8.25 -5.43 9.01
N THR A 31 7.28 -4.55 9.16
CA THR A 31 7.43 -3.35 9.98
C THR A 31 6.10 -3.02 10.67
N ARG A 32 6.20 -2.23 11.72
CA ARG A 32 5.02 -1.68 12.39
C ARG A 32 4.81 -0.26 11.89
N VAL A 33 3.55 0.06 11.56
CA VAL A 33 3.16 1.36 11.07
C VAL A 33 2.07 1.93 11.96
N GLN A 34 2.32 3.09 12.52
CA GLN A 34 1.33 3.86 13.25
C GLN A 34 1.20 5.20 12.54
N PRO A 35 0.12 5.43 11.78
CA PRO A 35 0.05 6.62 10.92
C PRO A 35 -0.02 7.94 11.68
N THR A 36 -0.52 7.92 12.92
CA THR A 36 -0.48 9.07 13.84
C THR A 36 -0.27 8.55 15.25
N PRO A 37 0.16 9.41 16.20
CA PRO A 37 0.37 8.96 17.58
C PRO A 37 -0.85 8.37 18.27
N LEU A 38 -2.07 8.72 17.80
CA LEU A 38 -3.31 8.22 18.39
C LEU A 38 -3.94 7.10 17.57
N ALA A 39 -3.33 6.73 16.46
CA ALA A 39 -3.86 5.68 15.59
C ALA A 39 -3.47 4.30 16.09
N ARG A 40 -4.11 3.28 15.50
CA ARG A 40 -3.74 1.89 15.73
C ARG A 40 -2.34 1.61 15.22
N ASP A 41 -1.68 0.63 15.82
CA ASP A 41 -0.46 0.04 15.28
C ASP A 41 -0.84 -1.04 14.27
N TYR A 42 -0.24 -0.97 13.09
CA TYR A 42 -0.44 -1.96 12.04
C TYR A 42 0.84 -2.75 11.84
N THR A 43 0.72 -4.05 11.70
CA THR A 43 1.83 -4.90 11.25
C THR A 43 1.72 -5.03 9.73
N VAL A 44 2.73 -4.54 9.04
CA VAL A 44 2.75 -4.44 7.58
C VAL A 44 3.86 -5.31 7.04
N ARG A 45 3.55 -6.05 5.99
CA ARG A 45 4.49 -6.93 5.31
C ARG A 45 4.59 -6.51 3.85
N LEU A 46 5.81 -6.17 3.45
CA LEU A 46 6.13 -5.77 2.09
C LEU A 46 6.86 -6.91 1.40
N ILE A 47 6.44 -7.26 0.21
CA ILE A 47 7.09 -8.30 -0.61
C ILE A 47 7.44 -7.69 -1.96
N LEU A 48 8.72 -7.81 -2.34
CA LEU A 48 9.19 -7.42 -3.67
C LEU A 48 9.92 -8.60 -4.30
N LYS A 49 9.35 -9.14 -5.35
CA LYS A 49 10.01 -10.16 -6.15
C LYS A 49 10.84 -9.49 -7.22
N GLU A 50 11.98 -10.10 -7.56
CA GLU A 50 12.88 -9.56 -8.57
C GLU A 50 12.15 -9.34 -9.89
N GLY A 51 12.26 -8.13 -10.44
CA GLY A 51 11.61 -7.77 -11.70
C GLY A 51 10.13 -7.44 -11.61
N GLU A 52 9.55 -7.49 -10.42
CA GLU A 52 8.13 -7.21 -10.23
C GLU A 52 7.92 -5.93 -9.43
N THR A 53 6.66 -5.57 -9.20
CA THR A 53 6.29 -4.44 -8.35
C THR A 53 6.00 -4.92 -6.94
N PRO A 54 6.16 -4.05 -5.92
CA PRO A 54 5.96 -4.47 -4.54
C PRO A 54 4.50 -4.69 -4.21
N ASP A 55 4.26 -5.70 -3.36
CA ASP A 55 2.95 -5.92 -2.74
C ASP A 55 3.06 -5.58 -1.26
N VAL A 56 2.03 -4.93 -0.73
CA VAL A 56 1.97 -4.54 0.68
C VAL A 56 0.72 -5.12 1.31
N PHE A 57 0.93 -5.89 2.36
CA PHE A 57 -0.12 -6.56 3.13
C PHE A 57 -0.18 -5.97 4.53
N VAL A 58 -1.38 -5.86 5.08
CA VAL A 58 -1.56 -5.55 6.50
C VAL A 58 -1.94 -6.83 7.21
N ASP A 59 -1.00 -7.39 7.95
CA ASP A 59 -1.22 -8.66 8.62
C ASP A 59 -2.01 -8.53 9.92
N ASN A 60 -1.94 -7.37 10.57
CA ASN A 60 -2.67 -7.14 11.81
C ASN A 60 -2.82 -5.62 12.05
N PRO A 61 -3.97 -5.12 12.51
CA PRO A 61 -5.24 -5.83 12.60
C PRO A 61 -5.84 -6.12 11.21
N SER A 62 -6.86 -6.94 11.14
CA SER A 62 -7.54 -7.23 9.88
C SER A 62 -8.29 -5.99 9.39
N LEU A 63 -7.90 -5.47 8.23
CA LEU A 63 -8.59 -4.33 7.63
C LEU A 63 -10.03 -4.66 7.30
N THR A 64 -10.29 -5.90 6.86
CA THR A 64 -11.63 -6.37 6.53
C THR A 64 -12.53 -6.37 7.77
N GLU A 65 -12.02 -6.82 8.90
CA GLU A 65 -12.78 -6.82 10.14
C GLU A 65 -13.08 -5.39 10.59
N LEU A 66 -12.11 -4.49 10.50
CA LEU A 66 -12.30 -3.09 10.86
C LEU A 66 -13.34 -2.41 9.98
N ALA A 67 -13.34 -2.72 8.69
CA ALA A 67 -14.27 -2.12 7.73
C ALA A 67 -15.69 -2.63 7.90
N GLY A 68 -15.87 -3.85 8.43
CA GLY A 68 -17.17 -4.49 8.56
C GLY A 68 -17.78 -4.79 7.19
N ASP A 69 -18.98 -4.28 6.94
CA ASP A 69 -19.70 -4.52 5.69
C ASP A 69 -19.27 -3.59 4.56
N ARG A 70 -18.42 -2.62 4.84
CA ARG A 70 -18.02 -1.63 3.85
C ARG A 70 -16.91 -2.16 2.95
N GLU A 71 -16.93 -1.78 1.68
CA GLU A 71 -15.86 -2.06 0.75
C GLU A 71 -14.71 -1.09 0.99
N ILE A 72 -13.51 -1.64 1.20
CA ILE A 72 -12.32 -0.82 1.45
C ILE A 72 -11.86 -0.19 0.14
N PRO A 73 -11.70 1.14 0.08
CA PRO A 73 -11.18 1.80 -1.11
C PRO A 73 -9.70 1.50 -1.33
N HIS A 74 -9.24 1.63 -2.57
CA HIS A 74 -7.82 1.60 -2.93
C HIS A 74 -7.09 0.36 -2.43
N VAL A 75 -7.65 -0.81 -2.72
CA VAL A 75 -7.01 -2.10 -2.47
C VAL A 75 -7.11 -2.99 -3.70
N TYR A 76 -6.18 -3.94 -3.78
CA TYR A 76 -6.32 -5.10 -4.64
C TYR A 76 -6.89 -6.24 -3.80
N LEU A 77 -7.66 -7.10 -4.40
CA LEU A 77 -8.25 -8.25 -3.70
C LEU A 77 -7.64 -9.57 -4.17
N ASN A 78 -7.87 -10.61 -3.36
CA ASN A 78 -7.52 -12.01 -3.66
C ASN A 78 -6.03 -12.26 -3.90
N PRO A 79 -5.16 -11.97 -2.90
CA PRO A 79 -5.42 -11.50 -1.54
C PRO A 79 -5.48 -9.97 -1.46
N LEU A 80 -5.97 -9.46 -0.34
CA LEU A 80 -6.07 -8.02 -0.09
C LEU A 80 -4.67 -7.41 0.07
N ARG A 81 -4.38 -6.43 -0.79
CA ARG A 81 -3.12 -5.68 -0.79
C ARG A 81 -3.42 -4.21 -0.98
N LEU A 82 -2.55 -3.36 -0.47
CA LEU A 82 -2.75 -1.92 -0.58
C LEU A 82 -2.42 -1.42 -2.00
N CYS A 83 -3.29 -0.55 -2.53
CA CYS A 83 -2.99 0.17 -3.76
C CYS A 83 -2.38 1.52 -3.38
N LEU A 84 -1.06 1.62 -3.47
CA LEU A 84 -0.29 2.78 -3.00
C LEU A 84 0.00 3.78 -4.10
N TYR A 85 -0.15 3.39 -5.36
CA TYR A 85 0.11 4.22 -6.53
C TYR A 85 -0.70 3.68 -7.70
N LEU A 86 -0.79 4.47 -8.76
CA LEU A 86 -1.55 4.07 -9.93
C LEU A 86 -0.73 3.07 -10.78
N PRO A 87 -1.23 1.84 -10.98
CA PRO A 87 -0.51 0.85 -11.78
C PRO A 87 -0.31 1.30 -13.22
N GLY A 88 0.83 0.95 -13.78
CA GLY A 88 1.12 1.21 -15.20
C GLY A 88 1.52 2.64 -15.53
N THR A 89 1.64 3.52 -14.53
CA THR A 89 2.01 4.93 -14.75
C THR A 89 3.50 5.19 -14.58
N GLY A 90 4.25 4.20 -14.08
CA GLY A 90 5.65 4.40 -13.77
C GLY A 90 5.91 5.15 -12.47
N GLU A 91 4.89 5.40 -11.66
CA GLU A 91 5.08 6.03 -10.35
C GLU A 91 6.03 5.23 -9.46
N TRP A 92 6.00 3.91 -9.62
CA TRP A 92 6.99 3.07 -8.97
C TRP A 92 7.67 2.16 -10.00
N HIS A 93 8.98 2.00 -9.86
CA HIS A 93 9.78 1.05 -10.63
C HIS A 93 11.02 0.65 -9.82
N GLY A 94 11.73 -0.37 -10.25
CA GLY A 94 12.81 -0.99 -9.49
C GLY A 94 13.99 -0.10 -9.13
N SER A 95 14.11 1.08 -9.74
CA SER A 95 15.15 2.05 -9.39
C SER A 95 14.74 2.97 -8.25
N LYS A 96 13.49 2.96 -7.84
CA LYS A 96 13.02 3.76 -6.71
C LYS A 96 13.22 3.00 -5.40
N ARG A 97 13.67 3.72 -4.39
CA ARG A 97 13.93 3.13 -3.09
C ARG A 97 12.62 2.89 -2.34
N LEU A 98 12.46 1.67 -1.84
CA LEU A 98 11.27 1.30 -1.07
C LEU A 98 11.12 2.14 0.20
N ASP A 99 12.24 2.44 0.87
CA ASP A 99 12.22 3.22 2.10
C ASP A 99 11.79 4.67 1.89
N GLN A 100 11.91 5.19 0.68
CA GLN A 100 11.52 6.56 0.33
C GLN A 100 10.19 6.66 -0.40
N THR A 101 9.61 5.55 -0.81
CA THR A 101 8.36 5.52 -1.58
C THR A 101 7.31 4.66 -0.89
N ILE A 102 7.45 3.36 -1.01
CA ILE A 102 6.43 2.41 -0.53
C ILE A 102 6.19 2.55 0.98
N ILE A 103 7.24 2.74 1.77
CA ILE A 103 7.07 2.90 3.21
C ILE A 103 6.30 4.18 3.56
N PRO A 104 6.70 5.39 3.11
CA PRO A 104 5.90 6.59 3.37
C PRO A 104 4.49 6.51 2.79
N TRP A 105 4.32 5.91 1.62
CA TRP A 105 3.00 5.77 1.01
C TRP A 105 2.10 4.84 1.81
N THR A 106 2.67 3.84 2.46
CA THR A 106 1.92 2.95 3.37
C THR A 106 1.40 3.73 4.59
N TYR A 107 2.24 4.58 5.18
CA TYR A 107 1.82 5.46 6.28
C TYR A 107 0.65 6.34 5.85
N LEU A 108 0.76 6.93 4.67
CA LEU A 108 -0.28 7.82 4.15
C LEU A 108 -1.58 7.06 3.88
N TRP A 109 -1.48 5.86 3.28
CA TRP A 109 -2.66 5.03 3.02
C TRP A 109 -3.40 4.69 4.31
N LEU A 110 -2.66 4.29 5.34
CA LEU A 110 -3.25 3.94 6.63
C LEU A 110 -3.83 5.15 7.35
N PHE A 111 -3.23 6.32 7.17
CA PHE A 111 -3.80 7.57 7.66
C PHE A 111 -5.19 7.80 7.04
N TYR A 112 -5.30 7.67 5.72
CA TYR A 112 -6.60 7.84 5.05
C TYR A 112 -7.58 6.72 5.40
N PHE A 113 -7.09 5.52 5.64
CA PHE A 113 -7.94 4.40 6.07
C PHE A 113 -8.58 4.69 7.44
N GLU A 114 -7.78 5.19 8.41
CA GLU A 114 -8.29 5.55 9.73
C GLU A 114 -9.35 6.65 9.62
N ASP A 115 -9.10 7.66 8.82
CA ASP A 115 -10.07 8.72 8.57
C ASP A 115 -11.34 8.19 7.91
N TRP A 116 -11.19 7.31 6.93
CA TRP A 116 -12.32 6.68 6.25
C TRP A 116 -13.16 5.83 7.19
N LEU A 117 -12.52 5.10 8.10
CA LEU A 117 -13.26 4.33 9.11
C LEU A 117 -14.17 5.23 9.93
N ALA A 118 -13.70 6.42 10.26
CA ALA A 118 -14.42 7.35 11.10
C ALA A 118 -15.50 8.15 10.33
N THR A 119 -15.25 8.47 9.06
CA THR A 119 -16.09 9.40 8.30
C THR A 119 -16.84 8.77 7.14
N ASP A 120 -16.48 7.56 6.76
CA ASP A 120 -16.97 6.89 5.55
C ASP A 120 -16.64 7.66 4.25
N ASP A 121 -15.66 8.54 4.31
CA ASP A 121 -15.23 9.39 3.20
C ASP A 121 -13.72 9.25 2.99
N TRP A 122 -13.32 8.73 1.83
CA TRP A 122 -11.91 8.56 1.49
C TRP A 122 -11.35 9.84 0.89
N LYS A 123 -10.50 10.52 1.63
CA LYS A 123 -9.95 11.84 1.26
C LYS A 123 -8.64 11.79 0.51
N GLY A 124 -8.05 10.59 0.39
CA GLY A 124 -6.72 10.44 -0.21
C GLY A 124 -6.66 10.66 -1.71
N GLY A 125 -7.79 10.68 -2.40
CA GLY A 125 -7.82 10.82 -3.86
C GLY A 125 -7.30 9.58 -4.58
N GLY A 126 -6.92 9.74 -5.85
CA GLY A 126 -6.37 8.66 -6.66
C GLY A 126 -7.42 7.79 -7.32
N GLU A 127 -6.96 6.77 -8.01
CA GLU A 127 -7.82 5.84 -8.72
C GLU A 127 -8.05 4.58 -7.92
N HIS A 128 -9.29 4.09 -7.95
CA HIS A 128 -9.55 2.74 -7.50
C HIS A 128 -9.07 1.75 -8.56
N PRO A 129 -8.33 0.72 -8.20
CA PRO A 129 -8.09 -0.36 -9.14
C PRO A 129 -9.42 -1.01 -9.48
N SER A 130 -9.71 -1.14 -10.75
CA SER A 130 -10.92 -1.79 -11.19
C SER A 130 -10.79 -3.28 -11.02
N GLU A 131 -11.73 -3.88 -10.36
CA GLU A 131 -11.79 -5.34 -10.23
C GLU A 131 -12.36 -5.99 -11.46
N THR A 132 -13.00 -5.18 -12.30
CA THR A 132 -13.59 -5.64 -13.54
C THR A 132 -12.73 -5.17 -14.70
N SER A 133 -12.73 -5.92 -15.77
CA SER A 133 -12.04 -5.55 -17.00
C SER A 133 -12.85 -4.52 -17.76
N GLU A 134 -13.24 -3.45 -17.10
CA GLU A 134 -14.02 -2.40 -17.74
C GLU A 134 -13.17 -1.62 -18.73
N PRO A 135 -13.79 -1.10 -19.79
CA PRO A 135 -13.11 -0.19 -20.70
C PRO A 135 -12.57 1.03 -19.99
N GLU A 136 -11.49 1.56 -20.49
CA GLU A 136 -10.81 2.70 -19.90
C GLU A 136 -11.75 3.88 -19.64
N GLY A 137 -12.63 4.15 -20.59
CA GLY A 137 -13.60 5.24 -20.45
C GLY A 137 -14.52 5.09 -19.25
N ASN A 138 -15.00 3.88 -19.03
CA ASN A 138 -15.88 3.61 -17.90
C ASN A 138 -15.15 3.73 -16.56
N ARG A 139 -13.91 3.25 -16.52
CA ARG A 139 -13.09 3.40 -15.33
C ARG A 139 -12.87 4.86 -14.98
N HIS A 140 -12.59 5.67 -16.00
CA HIS A 140 -12.39 7.09 -15.80
C HIS A 140 -13.62 7.77 -15.23
N LEU A 141 -14.78 7.45 -15.77
CA LEU A 141 -16.05 8.02 -15.29
C LEU A 141 -16.33 7.61 -13.85
N ARG A 142 -16.17 6.32 -13.55
CA ARG A 142 -16.39 5.82 -12.18
C ARG A 142 -15.43 6.46 -11.19
N ARG A 143 -14.20 6.63 -11.58
CA ARG A 143 -13.20 7.29 -10.75
C ARG A 143 -13.59 8.73 -10.44
N SER A 144 -14.10 9.46 -11.45
CA SER A 144 -14.56 10.82 -11.25
C SER A 144 -15.69 10.90 -10.24
N LEU A 145 -16.62 9.94 -10.28
CA LEU A 145 -17.68 9.85 -9.31
C LEU A 145 -17.17 9.50 -7.91
N ALA A 146 -16.24 8.56 -7.83
CA ALA A 146 -15.67 8.13 -6.56
C ALA A 146 -14.95 9.27 -5.84
N ARG A 147 -14.36 10.19 -6.57
CA ARG A 147 -13.63 11.32 -5.98
C ARG A 147 -14.50 12.34 -5.29
N GLN A 148 -15.79 12.24 -5.43
CA GLN A 148 -16.73 13.13 -4.77
C GLN A 148 -17.04 12.68 -3.33
N HIS A 149 -16.46 11.59 -2.91
CA HIS A 149 -16.63 11.07 -1.56
C HIS A 149 -15.69 11.72 -0.58
#